data_287cd6fddb2edfbb886510c6c5c13b12
#
_entry.id   287cd6fddb2edfbb886510c6c5c13b12
#
_cell.length_a   1.000
_cell.length_b   1.000
_cell.length_c   1.000
_cell.angle_alpha   90.00
_cell.angle_beta   90.00
_cell.angle_gamma   90.00
#
_symmetry.space_group_name_H-M   'P 1'
#
loop_
_entity.id
_entity.type
_entity.pdbx_description
1 polymer ?
#
loop_
_entity_poly.entity_id
_entity_poly.type
_entity_poly.pdbx_seq_one_letter_code
_entity_poly.pdbx_strand_id
1 'polypeptide(L)'
;MSDRWRDDAAARLREAIERARPTDIKIPEKVRFEMRRKVLHILTAIVAVPMVLLLPFWLALGIATVGIAAIAMTWAIERQRIPPEFKGPLHDPLAQVLHKTRRPHEDFPWSPVLYTLSLILIGIAHEFLGLSSALAFAAYAILGIGDAASALVGVAYGRTKLAWNRRKSAEGTFAGLTAGFLAGVVMASIPYAFQGVPVSPLILPVVLIGATAGALAETVPNVEDNFVVPLAAAAAMWGAAAALGVPLP
;
A
#
# COMPACT_ATOMS: atom_id res chain seq x y z
N MET A 1 47.04 9.88 -38.05
CA MET A 1 45.76 9.31 -38.56
C MET A 1 44.95 8.78 -37.37
N SER A 2 44.38 9.55 -36.51
CA SER A 2 43.77 9.00 -35.28
C SER A 2 42.71 9.81 -34.57
N ASP A 3 42.58 11.11 -34.74
CA ASP A 3 41.61 11.84 -33.87
C ASP A 3 40.24 12.05 -34.54
N ARG A 4 40.22 12.18 -35.83
CA ARG A 4 38.99 12.46 -36.61
C ARG A 4 37.96 11.31 -36.53
N TRP A 5 38.38 10.03 -36.49
CA TRP A 5 37.46 8.88 -36.37
C TRP A 5 36.85 8.77 -34.96
N ARG A 6 37.60 9.18 -33.91
CA ARG A 6 37.11 9.22 -32.54
C ARG A 6 36.03 10.29 -32.34
N ASP A 7 36.25 11.47 -32.96
CA ASP A 7 35.30 12.59 -32.92
C ASP A 7 34.01 12.23 -33.68
N ASP A 8 34.15 11.59 -34.86
CA ASP A 8 33.00 11.10 -35.63
C ASP A 8 32.24 9.99 -34.92
N ALA A 9 32.91 9.08 -34.25
CA ALA A 9 32.29 8.01 -33.48
C ALA A 9 31.56 8.57 -32.23
N ALA A 10 32.18 9.53 -31.55
CA ALA A 10 31.57 10.23 -30.42
C ALA A 10 30.36 11.07 -30.84
N ALA A 11 30.39 11.71 -31.96
CA ALA A 11 29.27 12.47 -32.52
C ALA A 11 28.10 11.53 -32.88
N ARG A 12 28.36 10.43 -33.57
CA ARG A 12 27.34 9.40 -33.90
C ARG A 12 26.74 8.77 -32.66
N LEU A 13 27.53 8.50 -31.62
CA LEU A 13 27.05 7.95 -30.36
C LEU A 13 26.15 8.98 -29.63
N ARG A 14 26.54 10.26 -29.60
CA ARG A 14 25.70 11.33 -29.04
C ARG A 14 24.38 11.47 -29.76
N GLU A 15 24.41 11.44 -31.09
CA GLU A 15 23.21 11.51 -31.92
C GLU A 15 22.32 10.27 -31.74
N ALA A 16 22.90 9.07 -31.59
CA ALA A 16 22.17 7.84 -31.27
C ALA A 16 21.56 7.87 -29.87
N ILE A 17 22.29 8.42 -28.88
CA ILE A 17 21.77 8.63 -27.52
C ILE A 17 20.65 9.69 -27.49
N GLU A 18 20.78 10.77 -28.27
CA GLU A 18 19.71 11.78 -28.39
C GLU A 18 18.48 11.23 -29.11
N ARG A 19 18.64 10.43 -30.16
CA ARG A 19 17.53 9.74 -30.82
C ARG A 19 16.92 8.63 -29.93
N ALA A 20 17.72 8.00 -29.08
CA ALA A 20 17.25 7.00 -28.11
C ALA A 20 16.75 7.62 -26.81
N ARG A 21 16.92 8.92 -26.58
CA ARG A 21 16.22 9.59 -25.48
C ARG A 21 14.73 9.39 -25.69
N PRO A 22 14.03 8.78 -24.73
CA PRO A 22 12.60 8.67 -24.81
C PRO A 22 12.07 10.10 -24.91
N THR A 23 11.67 10.51 -26.11
CA THR A 23 10.95 11.75 -26.32
C THR A 23 9.77 11.72 -25.37
N ASP A 24 9.80 12.54 -24.35
CA ASP A 24 8.72 12.80 -23.39
C ASP A 24 7.70 11.68 -23.33
N ILE A 25 7.98 10.62 -22.56
CA ILE A 25 6.95 9.65 -22.17
C ILE A 25 5.97 10.49 -21.33
N LYS A 26 5.00 11.12 -22.01
CA LYS A 26 3.89 11.80 -21.34
C LYS A 26 3.10 10.75 -20.60
N ILE A 27 3.50 10.50 -19.35
CA ILE A 27 2.72 9.63 -18.45
C ILE A 27 1.32 10.26 -18.39
N PRO A 28 0.26 9.53 -18.79
CA PRO A 28 -1.10 10.04 -18.72
C PRO A 28 -1.39 10.61 -17.33
N GLU A 29 -2.11 11.71 -17.26
CA GLU A 29 -2.38 12.40 -15.98
C GLU A 29 -3.04 11.47 -14.97
N LYS A 30 -3.92 10.59 -15.43
CA LYS A 30 -4.55 9.54 -14.61
C LYS A 30 -3.52 8.58 -13.98
N VAL A 31 -2.50 8.16 -14.73
CA VAL A 31 -1.42 7.29 -14.21
C VAL A 31 -0.57 8.06 -13.20
N ARG A 32 -0.26 9.32 -13.48
CA ARG A 32 0.51 10.18 -12.57
C ARG A 32 -0.23 10.44 -11.26
N PHE A 33 -1.54 10.63 -11.30
CA PHE A 33 -2.38 10.76 -10.11
C PHE A 33 -2.35 9.47 -9.29
N GLU A 34 -2.58 8.31 -9.91
CA GLU A 34 -2.51 7.01 -9.23
C GLU A 34 -1.13 6.74 -8.64
N MET A 35 -0.05 7.04 -9.35
CA MET A 35 1.31 6.90 -8.84
C MET A 35 1.53 7.71 -7.55
N ARG A 36 1.12 8.99 -7.54
CA ARG A 36 1.28 9.85 -6.34
C ARG A 36 0.51 9.28 -5.15
N ARG A 37 -0.72 8.85 -5.38
CA ARG A 37 -1.56 8.24 -4.35
C ARG A 37 -0.93 6.97 -3.80
N LYS A 38 -0.40 6.11 -4.68
CA LYS A 38 0.22 4.83 -4.29
C LYS A 38 1.58 5.00 -3.60
N VAL A 39 2.37 5.99 -3.98
CA VAL A 39 3.61 6.31 -3.24
C VAL A 39 3.29 6.70 -1.79
N LEU A 40 2.32 7.58 -1.56
CA LEU A 40 1.88 7.91 -0.20
C LEU A 40 1.35 6.68 0.55
N HIS A 41 0.61 5.83 -0.14
CA HIS A 41 0.07 4.61 0.44
C HIS A 41 1.17 3.63 0.89
N ILE A 42 2.20 3.41 0.06
CA ILE A 42 3.37 2.60 0.41
C ILE A 42 4.11 3.20 1.61
N LEU A 43 4.35 4.52 1.60
CA LEU A 43 5.03 5.20 2.70
C LEU A 43 4.24 5.06 4.02
N THR A 44 2.92 5.23 3.98
CA THR A 44 2.08 5.04 5.18
C THR A 44 2.08 3.58 5.64
N ALA A 45 2.08 2.61 4.73
CA ALA A 45 2.18 1.19 5.09
C ALA A 45 3.51 0.86 5.79
N ILE A 46 4.64 1.41 5.31
CA ILE A 46 5.96 1.25 5.93
C ILE A 46 5.99 1.87 7.34
N VAL A 47 5.34 3.03 7.54
CA VAL A 47 5.29 3.70 8.84
C VAL A 47 4.28 3.02 9.77
N ALA A 48 3.12 2.63 9.26
CA ALA A 48 2.05 2.03 10.05
C ALA A 48 2.45 0.70 10.69
N VAL A 49 3.23 -0.10 9.97
CA VAL A 49 3.71 -1.39 10.45
C VAL A 49 4.55 -1.28 11.72
N PRO A 50 5.60 -0.43 11.78
CA PRO A 50 6.31 -0.16 13.03
C PRO A 50 5.41 0.37 14.14
N MET A 51 4.46 1.25 13.81
CA MET A 51 3.52 1.78 14.82
C MET A 51 2.73 0.69 15.54
N VAL A 52 2.27 -0.33 14.82
CA VAL A 52 1.49 -1.43 15.43
C VAL A 52 2.34 -2.30 16.34
N LEU A 53 3.63 -2.43 16.06
CA LEU A 53 4.47 -3.47 16.64
C LEU A 53 5.60 -2.96 17.53
N LEU A 54 6.07 -1.74 17.33
CA LEU A 54 7.16 -1.14 18.10
C LEU A 54 6.66 -0.19 19.18
N LEU A 55 5.45 0.32 19.07
CA LEU A 55 4.85 1.18 20.08
C LEU A 55 3.94 0.35 21.01
N PRO A 56 3.87 0.71 22.30
CA PRO A 56 2.83 0.16 23.17
C PRO A 56 1.46 0.36 22.54
N PHE A 57 0.62 -0.67 22.56
CA PHE A 57 -0.69 -0.69 21.89
C PHE A 57 -1.52 0.58 22.17
N TRP A 58 -1.59 1.00 23.42
CA TRP A 58 -2.38 2.18 23.82
C TRP A 58 -1.84 3.48 23.22
N LEU A 59 -0.54 3.59 23.05
CA LEU A 59 0.08 4.76 22.41
C LEU A 59 -0.21 4.75 20.91
N ALA A 60 -0.08 3.60 20.24
CA ALA A 60 -0.41 3.45 18.83
C ALA A 60 -1.91 3.77 18.58
N LEU A 61 -2.80 3.26 19.43
CA LEU A 61 -4.24 3.56 19.40
C LEU A 61 -4.51 5.06 19.57
N GLY A 62 -3.84 5.71 20.52
CA GLY A 62 -3.95 7.15 20.73
C GLY A 62 -3.55 7.95 19.49
N ILE A 63 -2.40 7.64 18.91
CA ILE A 63 -1.91 8.31 17.69
C ILE A 63 -2.90 8.09 16.53
N ALA A 64 -3.40 6.87 16.34
CA ALA A 64 -4.38 6.54 15.30
C ALA A 64 -5.69 7.32 15.49
N THR A 65 -6.20 7.41 16.72
CA THR A 65 -7.42 8.13 17.07
C THR A 65 -7.26 9.64 16.81
N VAL A 66 -6.13 10.22 17.24
CA VAL A 66 -5.80 11.63 16.97
C VAL A 66 -5.69 11.88 15.46
N GLY A 67 -5.10 10.95 14.71
CA GLY A 67 -5.01 11.02 13.25
C GLY A 67 -6.38 11.06 12.58
N ILE A 68 -7.31 10.17 12.97
CA ILE A 68 -8.70 10.17 12.47
C ILE A 68 -9.40 11.48 12.82
N ALA A 69 -9.26 11.94 14.06
CA ALA A 69 -9.86 13.19 14.51
C ALA A 69 -9.33 14.41 13.72
N ALA A 70 -8.02 14.46 13.46
CA ALA A 70 -7.40 15.50 12.64
C ALA A 70 -7.91 15.49 11.19
N ILE A 71 -8.07 14.32 10.58
CA ILE A 71 -8.65 14.16 9.23
C ILE A 71 -10.09 14.68 9.21
N ALA A 72 -10.92 14.26 10.18
CA ALA A 72 -12.32 14.66 10.28
C ALA A 72 -12.46 16.16 10.52
N MET A 73 -11.62 16.72 11.39
CA MET A 73 -11.60 18.16 11.69
C MET A 73 -11.18 19.00 10.49
N THR A 74 -10.11 18.59 9.79
CA THR A 74 -9.65 19.24 8.55
C THR A 74 -10.77 19.26 7.51
N TRP A 75 -11.42 18.11 7.27
CA TRP A 75 -12.55 18.01 6.37
C TRP A 75 -13.71 18.93 6.78
N ALA A 76 -14.06 18.98 8.07
CA ALA A 76 -15.17 19.79 8.58
C ALA A 76 -14.88 21.30 8.43
N ILE A 77 -13.64 21.73 8.63
CA ILE A 77 -13.21 23.13 8.41
C ILE A 77 -13.28 23.47 6.92
N GLU A 78 -12.74 22.60 6.05
CA GLU A 78 -12.79 22.76 4.58
C GLU A 78 -14.23 22.88 4.04
N ARG A 79 -15.18 22.20 4.68
CA ARG A 79 -16.62 22.25 4.36
C ARG A 79 -17.38 23.34 5.10
N GLN A 80 -16.67 24.23 5.79
CA GLN A 80 -17.25 25.33 6.57
C GLN A 80 -18.27 24.87 7.64
N ARG A 81 -18.15 23.61 8.10
CA ARG A 81 -18.96 23.07 9.20
C ARG A 81 -18.41 23.45 10.57
N ILE A 82 -17.12 23.78 10.63
CA ILE A 82 -16.40 24.28 11.81
C ILE A 82 -15.71 25.59 11.41
N PRO A 83 -15.73 26.62 12.24
CA PRO A 83 -15.10 27.91 11.97
C PRO A 83 -13.58 27.75 11.74
N PRO A 84 -13.00 28.57 10.85
CA PRO A 84 -11.56 28.50 10.51
C PRO A 84 -10.63 28.88 11.68
N GLU A 85 -11.14 29.48 12.76
CA GLU A 85 -10.37 29.76 13.96
C GLU A 85 -9.85 28.50 14.66
N PHE A 86 -10.46 27.35 14.40
CA PHE A 86 -10.02 26.05 14.91
C PHE A 86 -8.90 25.40 14.08
N LYS A 87 -8.34 26.10 13.08
CA LYS A 87 -7.18 25.61 12.31
C LYS A 87 -5.98 25.45 13.23
N GLY A 88 -5.59 24.21 13.47
CA GLY A 88 -4.32 23.89 14.12
C GLY A 88 -3.13 23.89 13.13
N PRO A 89 -1.90 23.76 13.62
CA PRO A 89 -0.68 23.79 12.79
C PRO A 89 -0.61 22.65 11.74
N LEU A 90 -1.31 21.56 11.96
CA LEU A 90 -1.35 20.42 11.04
C LEU A 90 -2.46 20.52 9.98
N HIS A 91 -3.36 21.52 10.08
CA HIS A 91 -4.49 21.66 9.16
C HIS A 91 -4.03 21.81 7.72
N ASP A 92 -3.21 22.81 7.40
CA ASP A 92 -2.85 23.12 6.02
C ASP A 92 -2.01 22.02 5.35
N PRO A 93 -0.98 21.42 5.99
CA PRO A 93 -0.31 20.24 5.46
C PRO A 93 -1.25 19.07 5.20
N LEU A 94 -2.16 18.78 6.14
CA LEU A 94 -3.09 17.67 6.03
C LEU A 94 -4.13 17.92 4.93
N ALA A 95 -4.68 19.13 4.83
CA ALA A 95 -5.59 19.54 3.76
C ALA A 95 -4.94 19.36 2.38
N GLN A 96 -3.68 19.79 2.21
CA GLN A 96 -2.95 19.60 0.96
C GLN A 96 -2.79 18.11 0.59
N VAL A 97 -2.51 17.24 1.56
CA VAL A 97 -2.41 15.79 1.33
C VAL A 97 -3.78 15.23 0.94
N LEU A 98 -4.83 15.58 1.67
CA LEU A 98 -6.20 15.13 1.39
C LEU A 98 -6.66 15.58 0.00
N HIS A 99 -6.42 16.84 -0.39
CA HIS A 99 -6.77 17.34 -1.73
C HIS A 99 -6.01 16.61 -2.87
N LYS A 100 -4.74 16.25 -2.63
CA LYS A 100 -3.93 15.54 -3.64
C LYS A 100 -4.28 14.05 -3.79
N THR A 101 -4.90 13.46 -2.79
CA THR A 101 -5.15 12.01 -2.71
C THR A 101 -6.62 11.63 -2.79
N ARG A 102 -7.54 12.56 -2.47
CA ARG A 102 -8.99 12.33 -2.50
C ARG A 102 -9.49 12.15 -3.94
N ARG A 103 -10.36 11.18 -4.14
CA ARG A 103 -11.05 10.99 -5.44
C ARG A 103 -12.08 12.12 -5.65
N PRO A 104 -12.27 12.61 -6.90
CA PRO A 104 -13.14 13.77 -7.17
C PRO A 104 -14.61 13.61 -6.73
N HIS A 105 -15.08 12.38 -6.61
CA HIS A 105 -16.47 12.04 -6.24
C HIS A 105 -16.65 11.68 -4.75
N GLU A 106 -15.56 11.68 -3.97
CA GLU A 106 -15.65 11.43 -2.53
C GLU A 106 -15.99 12.72 -1.80
N ASP A 107 -17.07 12.72 -1.00
CA ASP A 107 -17.40 13.85 -0.15
C ASP A 107 -16.54 13.87 1.12
N PHE A 108 -16.43 12.74 1.81
CA PHE A 108 -15.58 12.56 2.99
C PHE A 108 -14.34 11.70 2.65
N PRO A 109 -13.16 11.95 3.24
CA PRO A 109 -11.94 11.17 2.97
C PRO A 109 -11.96 9.80 3.68
N TRP A 110 -12.82 8.89 3.23
CA TRP A 110 -12.99 7.56 3.81
C TRP A 110 -11.73 6.72 3.74
N SER A 111 -10.99 6.82 2.64
CA SER A 111 -9.82 5.97 2.37
C SER A 111 -8.77 5.99 3.51
N PRO A 112 -8.26 7.15 3.99
CA PRO A 112 -7.31 7.17 5.11
C PRO A 112 -7.95 6.79 6.45
N VAL A 113 -9.24 7.07 6.66
CA VAL A 113 -9.94 6.68 7.89
C VAL A 113 -10.07 5.16 7.98
N LEU A 114 -10.50 4.51 6.90
CA LEU A 114 -10.66 3.06 6.84
C LEU A 114 -9.31 2.33 6.86
N TYR A 115 -8.27 2.92 6.27
CA TYR A 115 -6.89 2.45 6.44
C TYR A 115 -6.49 2.43 7.93
N THR A 116 -6.69 3.55 8.63
CA THR A 116 -6.35 3.64 10.07
C THR A 116 -7.21 2.69 10.91
N LEU A 117 -8.48 2.52 10.55
CA LEU A 117 -9.35 1.56 11.24
C LEU A 117 -8.88 0.11 11.05
N SER A 118 -8.44 -0.27 9.84
CA SER A 118 -7.87 -1.60 9.62
C SER A 118 -6.61 -1.81 10.48
N LEU A 119 -5.79 -0.76 10.63
CA LEU A 119 -4.60 -0.79 11.47
C LEU A 119 -4.96 -1.03 12.95
N ILE A 120 -5.97 -0.35 13.47
CA ILE A 120 -6.47 -0.54 14.83
C ILE A 120 -6.96 -1.97 15.02
N LEU A 121 -7.74 -2.53 14.08
CA LEU A 121 -8.26 -3.88 14.18
C LEU A 121 -7.16 -4.95 14.15
N ILE A 122 -6.14 -4.78 13.30
CA ILE A 122 -4.97 -5.67 13.27
C ILE A 122 -4.15 -5.52 14.56
N GLY A 123 -4.01 -4.28 15.09
CA GLY A 123 -3.37 -4.04 16.38
C GLY A 123 -4.10 -4.73 17.55
N ILE A 124 -5.43 -4.67 17.57
CA ILE A 124 -6.26 -5.41 18.55
C ILE A 124 -6.05 -6.92 18.39
N ALA A 125 -6.05 -7.43 17.17
CA ALA A 125 -5.83 -8.84 16.91
C ALA A 125 -4.42 -9.28 17.35
N HIS A 126 -3.42 -8.43 17.15
CA HIS A 126 -2.06 -8.68 17.61
C HIS A 126 -1.96 -8.70 19.14
N GLU A 127 -2.46 -7.68 19.81
CA GLU A 127 -2.33 -7.50 21.26
C GLU A 127 -3.16 -8.52 22.05
N PHE A 128 -4.41 -8.79 21.62
CA PHE A 128 -5.39 -9.54 22.43
C PHE A 128 -5.77 -10.90 21.88
N LEU A 129 -5.56 -11.16 20.58
CA LEU A 129 -6.02 -12.40 19.94
C LEU A 129 -4.87 -13.29 19.44
N GLY A 130 -3.61 -12.88 19.63
CA GLY A 130 -2.43 -13.66 19.26
C GLY A 130 -2.10 -13.66 17.76
N LEU A 131 -2.54 -12.64 17.03
CA LEU A 131 -2.05 -12.46 15.66
C LEU A 131 -0.55 -12.12 15.69
N SER A 132 0.27 -12.94 15.07
CA SER A 132 1.72 -12.72 15.02
C SER A 132 2.09 -11.42 14.31
N SER A 133 3.15 -10.77 14.79
CA SER A 133 3.76 -9.63 14.15
C SER A 133 4.20 -9.90 12.71
N ALA A 134 4.70 -11.10 12.40
CA ALA A 134 5.07 -11.49 11.06
C ALA A 134 3.88 -11.43 10.09
N LEU A 135 2.70 -11.87 10.52
CA LEU A 135 1.49 -11.82 9.70
C LEU A 135 0.94 -10.41 9.56
N ALA A 136 1.01 -9.59 10.60
CA ALA A 136 0.63 -8.19 10.54
C ALA A 136 1.52 -7.41 9.55
N PHE A 137 2.83 -7.62 9.57
CA PHE A 137 3.77 -7.02 8.60
C PHE A 137 3.45 -7.44 7.17
N ALA A 138 3.25 -8.74 6.95
CA ALA A 138 2.89 -9.25 5.64
C ALA A 138 1.58 -8.65 5.11
N ALA A 139 0.55 -8.54 5.95
CA ALA A 139 -0.76 -8.00 5.55
C ALA A 139 -0.67 -6.56 5.03
N TYR A 140 0.13 -5.71 5.69
CA TYR A 140 0.34 -4.35 5.23
C TYR A 140 1.25 -4.24 4.01
N ALA A 141 2.22 -5.15 3.85
CA ALA A 141 3.01 -5.22 2.63
C ALA A 141 2.15 -5.63 1.42
N ILE A 142 1.24 -6.60 1.63
CA ILE A 142 0.26 -7.02 0.62
C ILE A 142 -0.64 -5.84 0.24
N LEU A 143 -1.16 -5.09 1.21
CA LEU A 143 -1.92 -3.88 0.93
C LEU A 143 -1.06 -2.82 0.21
N GLY A 144 0.06 -2.40 0.79
CA GLY A 144 0.82 -1.26 0.28
C GLY A 144 1.43 -1.49 -1.10
N ILE A 145 2.15 -2.61 -1.26
CA ILE A 145 2.89 -2.93 -2.49
C ILE A 145 2.01 -3.68 -3.49
N GLY A 146 1.18 -4.60 -3.00
CA GLY A 146 0.28 -5.38 -3.86
C GLY A 146 -0.76 -4.49 -4.53
N ASP A 147 -1.51 -3.67 -3.78
CA ASP A 147 -2.49 -2.74 -4.32
C ASP A 147 -1.85 -1.67 -5.24
N ALA A 148 -0.61 -1.23 -4.94
CA ALA A 148 0.10 -0.33 -5.82
C ALA A 148 0.44 -0.98 -7.17
N ALA A 149 0.96 -2.19 -7.16
CA ALA A 149 1.28 -2.95 -8.37
C ALA A 149 0.02 -3.26 -9.20
N SER A 150 -1.05 -3.69 -8.52
CA SER A 150 -2.37 -3.94 -9.14
C SER A 150 -2.88 -2.70 -9.87
N ALA A 151 -2.86 -1.54 -9.21
CA ALA A 151 -3.35 -0.30 -9.79
C ALA A 151 -2.49 0.15 -10.98
N LEU A 152 -1.16 0.14 -10.84
CA LEU A 152 -0.24 0.61 -11.89
C LEU A 152 -0.30 -0.28 -13.13
N VAL A 153 -0.21 -1.62 -12.95
CA VAL A 153 -0.30 -2.57 -14.05
C VAL A 153 -1.71 -2.58 -14.65
N GLY A 154 -2.74 -2.54 -13.83
CA GLY A 154 -4.13 -2.50 -14.27
C GLY A 154 -4.47 -1.26 -15.11
N VAL A 155 -3.87 -0.09 -14.81
CA VAL A 155 -4.03 1.13 -15.61
C VAL A 155 -3.20 1.10 -16.86
N ALA A 156 -1.96 0.58 -16.81
CA ALA A 156 -1.03 0.57 -17.94
C ALA A 156 -1.31 -0.57 -18.94
N TYR A 157 -1.67 -1.74 -18.45
CA TYR A 157 -1.72 -2.98 -19.24
C TYR A 157 -3.04 -3.76 -19.11
N GLY A 158 -3.99 -3.31 -18.27
CA GLY A 158 -5.22 -4.03 -17.96
C GLY A 158 -6.21 -4.12 -19.11
N ARG A 159 -6.10 -5.15 -19.93
CA ARG A 159 -6.95 -5.46 -21.09
C ARG A 159 -8.13 -6.36 -20.73
N THR A 160 -7.88 -7.40 -19.92
CA THR A 160 -8.87 -8.40 -19.53
C THR A 160 -9.63 -7.93 -18.29
N LYS A 161 -10.80 -7.34 -18.49
CA LYS A 161 -11.62 -6.84 -17.38
C LYS A 161 -12.32 -8.00 -16.66
N LEU A 162 -12.35 -7.91 -15.30
CA LEU A 162 -13.05 -8.91 -14.49
C LEU A 162 -14.57 -8.83 -14.72
N ALA A 163 -15.22 -10.00 -14.82
CA ALA A 163 -16.65 -10.06 -15.10
C ALA A 163 -17.51 -9.39 -14.01
N TRP A 164 -17.10 -9.52 -12.76
CA TRP A 164 -17.81 -8.97 -11.59
C TRP A 164 -17.39 -7.54 -11.22
N ASN A 165 -16.20 -7.07 -11.71
CA ASN A 165 -15.74 -5.71 -11.47
C ASN A 165 -14.97 -5.17 -12.69
N ARG A 166 -15.66 -4.51 -13.58
CA ARG A 166 -15.10 -3.95 -14.81
C ARG A 166 -14.06 -2.82 -14.59
N ARG A 167 -13.93 -2.33 -13.36
CA ARG A 167 -12.88 -1.35 -13.00
C ARG A 167 -11.53 -2.02 -12.78
N LYS A 168 -11.51 -3.31 -12.46
CA LYS A 168 -10.31 -4.13 -12.23
C LYS A 168 -10.02 -5.01 -13.45
N SER A 169 -8.78 -5.48 -13.56
CA SER A 169 -8.32 -6.36 -14.65
C SER A 169 -7.54 -7.55 -14.11
N ALA A 170 -7.55 -8.65 -14.85
CA ALA A 170 -6.82 -9.85 -14.50
C ALA A 170 -5.30 -9.59 -14.40
N GLU A 171 -4.75 -8.79 -15.32
CA GLU A 171 -3.32 -8.43 -15.35
C GLU A 171 -2.94 -7.62 -14.09
N GLY A 172 -3.79 -6.66 -13.71
CA GLY A 172 -3.59 -5.88 -12.49
C GLY A 172 -3.67 -6.77 -11.24
N THR A 173 -4.71 -7.60 -11.14
CA THR A 173 -4.89 -8.53 -10.00
C THR A 173 -3.72 -9.49 -9.87
N PHE A 174 -3.21 -10.06 -10.98
CA PHE A 174 -2.05 -10.94 -10.95
C PHE A 174 -0.77 -10.21 -10.54
N ALA A 175 -0.57 -8.98 -11.02
CA ALA A 175 0.56 -8.16 -10.60
C ALA A 175 0.49 -7.83 -9.11
N GLY A 176 -0.69 -7.51 -8.60
CA GLY A 176 -0.94 -7.25 -7.17
C GLY A 176 -0.66 -8.47 -6.31
N LEU A 177 -1.15 -9.65 -6.72
CA LEU A 177 -0.87 -10.92 -6.04
C LEU A 177 0.64 -11.20 -5.98
N THR A 178 1.33 -11.09 -7.12
CA THR A 178 2.77 -11.40 -7.20
C THR A 178 3.61 -10.43 -6.36
N ALA A 179 3.39 -9.13 -6.53
CA ALA A 179 4.12 -8.11 -5.79
C ALA A 179 3.79 -8.15 -4.29
N GLY A 180 2.52 -8.34 -3.95
CA GLY A 180 2.06 -8.50 -2.56
C GLY A 180 2.65 -9.75 -1.90
N PHE A 181 2.71 -10.87 -2.60
CA PHE A 181 3.36 -12.09 -2.10
C PHE A 181 4.84 -11.86 -1.80
N LEU A 182 5.60 -11.33 -2.78
CA LEU A 182 7.04 -11.10 -2.59
C LEU A 182 7.32 -10.11 -1.44
N ALA A 183 6.59 -9.01 -1.41
CA ALA A 183 6.71 -8.02 -0.34
C ALA A 183 6.27 -8.60 1.02
N GLY A 184 5.20 -9.37 1.03
CA GLY A 184 4.69 -10.05 2.23
C GLY A 184 5.71 -11.02 2.82
N VAL A 185 6.40 -11.82 1.99
CA VAL A 185 7.46 -12.72 2.44
C VAL A 185 8.63 -11.95 3.07
N VAL A 186 9.07 -10.87 2.42
CA VAL A 186 10.15 -10.02 2.95
C VAL A 186 9.74 -9.43 4.29
N MET A 187 8.57 -8.83 4.37
CA MET A 187 8.10 -8.17 5.58
C MET A 187 7.79 -9.16 6.72
N ALA A 188 7.25 -10.33 6.41
CA ALA A 188 7.06 -11.39 7.39
C ALA A 188 8.38 -11.90 8.00
N SER A 189 9.48 -11.81 7.26
CA SER A 189 10.80 -12.27 7.73
C SER A 189 11.43 -11.32 8.76
N ILE A 190 10.99 -10.06 8.82
CA ILE A 190 11.58 -9.05 9.70
C ILE A 190 11.45 -9.40 11.20
N PRO A 191 10.28 -9.79 11.74
CA PRO A 191 10.17 -10.17 13.14
C PRO A 191 11.01 -11.40 13.52
N TYR A 192 11.17 -12.36 12.61
CA TYR A 192 12.09 -13.48 12.83
C TYR A 192 13.53 -13.02 13.00
N ALA A 193 13.99 -12.09 12.15
CA ALA A 193 15.33 -11.53 12.23
C ALA A 193 15.54 -10.76 13.55
N PHE A 194 14.56 -9.99 14.02
CA PHE A 194 14.62 -9.27 15.29
C PHE A 194 14.71 -10.21 16.51
N GLN A 195 14.07 -11.36 16.43
CA GLN A 195 14.12 -12.36 17.51
C GLN A 195 15.31 -13.34 17.39
N GLY A 196 16.08 -13.23 16.32
CA GLY A 196 17.23 -14.11 16.08
C GLY A 196 16.83 -15.57 15.79
N VAL A 197 15.61 -15.80 15.32
CA VAL A 197 15.12 -17.14 14.98
C VAL A 197 15.06 -17.36 13.47
N PRO A 198 15.28 -18.61 12.99
CA PRO A 198 15.23 -18.89 11.56
C PRO A 198 13.79 -18.77 11.03
N VAL A 199 13.66 -18.21 9.82
CA VAL A 199 12.37 -18.12 9.13
C VAL A 199 11.88 -19.51 8.75
N SER A 200 10.68 -19.88 9.18
CA SER A 200 10.06 -21.14 8.78
C SER A 200 9.77 -21.17 7.27
N PRO A 201 10.17 -22.22 6.53
CA PRO A 201 9.79 -22.36 5.12
C PRO A 201 8.29 -22.35 4.87
N LEU A 202 7.48 -22.74 5.87
CA LEU A 202 6.02 -22.73 5.79
C LEU A 202 5.43 -21.32 5.75
N ILE A 203 6.24 -20.28 6.01
CA ILE A 203 5.80 -18.88 5.83
C ILE A 203 5.44 -18.60 4.36
N LEU A 204 6.08 -19.26 3.41
CA LEU A 204 5.81 -19.06 1.98
C LEU A 204 4.37 -19.41 1.59
N PRO A 205 3.86 -20.64 1.85
CA PRO A 205 2.45 -20.95 1.56
C PRO A 205 1.48 -20.12 2.39
N VAL A 206 1.81 -19.76 3.62
CA VAL A 206 0.98 -18.89 4.47
C VAL A 206 0.83 -17.51 3.83
N VAL A 207 1.94 -16.88 3.44
CA VAL A 207 1.90 -15.55 2.80
C VAL A 207 1.25 -15.61 1.41
N LEU A 208 1.42 -16.71 0.66
CA LEU A 208 0.75 -16.88 -0.63
C LEU A 208 -0.78 -16.94 -0.46
N ILE A 209 -1.28 -17.63 0.56
CA ILE A 209 -2.71 -17.66 0.90
C ILE A 209 -3.20 -16.25 1.26
N GLY A 210 -2.45 -15.51 2.07
CA GLY A 210 -2.77 -14.12 2.40
C GLY A 210 -2.77 -13.18 1.20
N ALA A 211 -1.75 -13.28 0.35
CA ALA A 211 -1.65 -12.48 -0.87
C ALA A 211 -2.80 -12.78 -1.84
N THR A 212 -3.19 -14.06 -1.94
CA THR A 212 -4.35 -14.49 -2.75
C THR A 212 -5.64 -13.91 -2.18
N ALA A 213 -5.86 -14.02 -0.86
CA ALA A 213 -7.04 -13.46 -0.20
C ALA A 213 -7.11 -11.94 -0.34
N GLY A 214 -5.98 -11.23 -0.18
CA GLY A 214 -5.89 -9.79 -0.37
C GLY A 214 -6.18 -9.37 -1.81
N ALA A 215 -5.58 -10.07 -2.80
CA ALA A 215 -5.81 -9.81 -4.21
C ALA A 215 -7.27 -10.07 -4.62
N LEU A 216 -7.91 -11.10 -4.09
CA LEU A 216 -9.34 -11.36 -4.30
C LEU A 216 -10.22 -10.30 -3.63
N ALA A 217 -9.92 -9.92 -2.39
CA ALA A 217 -10.63 -8.87 -1.66
C ALA A 217 -10.61 -7.53 -2.43
N GLU A 218 -9.47 -7.19 -3.04
CA GLU A 218 -9.31 -6.00 -3.89
C GLU A 218 -10.25 -6.01 -5.11
N THR A 219 -10.67 -7.18 -5.59
CA THR A 219 -11.58 -7.30 -6.74
C THR A 219 -13.05 -7.09 -6.38
N VAL A 220 -13.41 -7.08 -5.10
CA VAL A 220 -14.80 -6.91 -4.66
C VAL A 220 -15.29 -5.51 -5.00
N PRO A 221 -16.44 -5.35 -5.70
CA PRO A 221 -16.95 -4.04 -6.05
C PRO A 221 -17.51 -3.31 -4.82
N ASN A 222 -17.40 -1.98 -4.84
CA ASN A 222 -17.98 -1.07 -3.83
C ASN A 222 -17.46 -1.24 -2.39
N VAL A 223 -16.28 -1.84 -2.21
CA VAL A 223 -15.59 -1.91 -0.92
C VAL A 223 -14.30 -1.09 -0.98
N GLU A 224 -13.87 -0.57 0.16
CA GLU A 224 -12.61 0.16 0.27
C GLU A 224 -11.44 -0.81 0.45
N ASP A 225 -10.56 -0.84 -0.55
CA ASP A 225 -9.39 -1.72 -0.62
C ASP A 225 -8.51 -1.58 0.64
N ASN A 226 -8.35 -0.36 1.15
CA ASN A 226 -7.54 -0.04 2.33
C ASN A 226 -8.04 -0.67 3.64
N PHE A 227 -9.29 -1.10 3.68
CA PHE A 227 -9.88 -1.78 4.82
C PHE A 227 -9.91 -3.29 4.63
N VAL A 228 -10.43 -3.73 3.48
CA VAL A 228 -10.71 -5.18 3.27
C VAL A 228 -9.45 -5.98 2.96
N VAL A 229 -8.51 -5.40 2.19
CA VAL A 229 -7.30 -6.13 1.76
C VAL A 229 -6.44 -6.58 2.94
N PRO A 230 -6.03 -5.68 3.88
CA PRO A 230 -5.16 -6.11 4.97
C PRO A 230 -5.87 -7.05 5.95
N LEU A 231 -7.17 -6.86 6.20
CA LEU A 231 -7.94 -7.73 7.08
C LEU A 231 -8.13 -9.12 6.47
N ALA A 232 -8.47 -9.22 5.19
CA ALA A 232 -8.60 -10.49 4.48
C ALA A 232 -7.27 -11.24 4.43
N ALA A 233 -6.18 -10.54 4.12
CA ALA A 233 -4.84 -11.11 4.09
C ALA A 233 -4.42 -11.62 5.47
N ALA A 234 -4.58 -10.80 6.52
CA ALA A 234 -4.23 -11.18 7.89
C ALA A 234 -5.04 -12.40 8.38
N ALA A 235 -6.35 -12.38 8.20
CA ALA A 235 -7.23 -13.46 8.62
C ALA A 235 -6.91 -14.78 7.89
N ALA A 236 -6.69 -14.73 6.58
CA ALA A 236 -6.34 -15.89 5.77
C ALA A 236 -4.97 -16.48 6.16
N MET A 237 -3.97 -15.62 6.38
CA MET A 237 -2.65 -16.04 6.85
C MET A 237 -2.72 -16.63 8.25
N TRP A 238 -3.47 -16.03 9.15
CA TRP A 238 -3.61 -16.50 10.51
C TRP A 238 -4.26 -17.89 10.58
N GLY A 239 -5.35 -18.07 9.84
CA GLY A 239 -5.99 -19.40 9.71
C GLY A 239 -5.07 -20.45 9.08
N ALA A 240 -4.33 -20.07 8.02
CA ALA A 240 -3.37 -20.97 7.37
C ALA A 240 -2.20 -21.34 8.30
N ALA A 241 -1.65 -20.37 9.02
CA ALA A 241 -0.56 -20.62 9.97
C ALA A 241 -0.99 -21.55 11.10
N ALA A 242 -2.20 -21.36 11.64
CA ALA A 242 -2.78 -22.22 12.64
C ALA A 242 -2.98 -23.65 12.11
N ALA A 243 -3.54 -23.78 10.91
CA ALA A 243 -3.79 -25.09 10.28
C ALA A 243 -2.50 -25.86 9.95
N LEU A 244 -1.44 -25.16 9.59
CA LEU A 244 -0.13 -25.74 9.24
C LEU A 244 0.81 -25.88 10.45
N GLY A 245 0.43 -25.42 11.64
CA GLY A 245 1.26 -25.44 12.83
C GLY A 245 2.55 -24.64 12.68
N VAL A 246 2.50 -23.49 11.98
CA VAL A 246 3.68 -22.67 11.71
C VAL A 246 4.13 -21.96 12.99
N PRO A 247 5.38 -22.14 13.44
CA PRO A 247 5.91 -21.35 14.54
C PRO A 247 6.08 -19.90 14.08
N LEU A 248 5.37 -19.00 14.71
CA LEU A 248 5.37 -17.57 14.41
C LEU A 248 6.02 -16.79 15.57
N PRO A 249 6.83 -15.76 15.27
CA PRO A 249 7.43 -14.89 16.25
C PRO A 249 6.43 -13.86 16.79
#